data_3912118d63eece790d7d62377b5165c3
#
_entry.id   3912118d63eece790d7d62377b5165c3
#
_cell.length_a   1.000
_cell.length_b   1.000
_cell.length_c   1.000
_cell.angle_alpha   90.00
_cell.angle_beta   90.00
_cell.angle_gamma   90.00
#
_symmetry.space_group_name_H-M   'P 1'
#
loop_
_entity.id
_entity.type
_entity.pdbx_description
1 polymer ?
#
loop_
_entity_poly.entity_id
_entity_poly.type
_entity_poly.pdbx_seq_one_letter_code
_entity_poly.pdbx_strand_id
1 'polypeptide(L)'
;MDTVTLEKEVLEALQCIKNGENFILEGGAGSGKTYSLISLINALTEELPDIRIVCITYTNNAVAEILSRIENENLWVSTIHEFIWALIRKYQNEIKDILVELINDENEENFKKPKDFSEDLISKKYFENIYVDYDEYYSVTPNDENRVKIGHDHILIVAEKMFEKYKKIADILKDIADCIFVDEYQDTSPLVADILLKHLEQSSKKNVIGFFGDSMQSIYDNGVGNLNQYSLTKIVKTQNRRNPRIVIEVANKFRDDGVKQIPSEDINAPNMENGTVKEGSIKFLYGNETDDFISVKEKSIFESWNFSDGEQTKELRLTHKYNAEMAGFKNLYDLYNADLIVTLIGKIKEKINKGNLDRDKTLGELALEVKPTYKKVELLDQINGNELYQPIYSVLEGMSWEEA
;
A
#
# COMPACT_ATOMS: atom_id res chain seq x y z
N MET A 1 15.95 15.25 -33.50
CA MET A 1 15.68 14.54 -32.24
C MET A 1 16.43 15.28 -31.17
N ASP A 2 15.75 16.02 -30.36
CA ASP A 2 16.40 16.72 -29.23
C ASP A 2 16.92 15.64 -28.30
N THR A 3 18.23 15.60 -28.10
CA THR A 3 18.87 14.72 -27.12
C THR A 3 18.35 15.11 -25.75
N VAL A 4 17.39 14.37 -25.23
CA VAL A 4 16.89 14.53 -23.85
C VAL A 4 18.09 14.26 -22.94
N THR A 5 18.62 15.31 -22.33
CA THR A 5 19.70 15.19 -21.37
C THR A 5 19.14 14.50 -20.13
N LEU A 6 19.59 13.27 -19.84
CA LEU A 6 19.17 12.55 -18.63
C LEU A 6 19.61 13.28 -17.36
N GLU A 7 18.78 13.23 -16.34
CA GLU A 7 19.12 13.73 -15.03
C GLU A 7 20.32 12.97 -14.43
N LYS A 8 21.12 13.67 -13.61
CA LYS A 8 22.32 13.08 -12.98
C LYS A 8 21.98 11.80 -12.19
N GLU A 9 20.88 11.81 -11.46
CA GLU A 9 20.43 10.70 -10.64
C GLU A 9 20.02 9.48 -11.49
N VAL A 10 19.49 9.71 -12.69
CA VAL A 10 19.21 8.65 -13.67
C VAL A 10 20.50 8.04 -14.21
N LEU A 11 21.51 8.87 -14.51
CA LEU A 11 22.82 8.37 -14.94
C LEU A 11 23.51 7.57 -13.83
N GLU A 12 23.42 8.00 -12.57
CA GLU A 12 23.94 7.24 -11.42
C GLU A 12 23.21 5.90 -11.26
N ALA A 13 21.89 5.85 -11.43
CA ALA A 13 21.12 4.61 -11.41
C ALA A 13 21.49 3.66 -12.55
N LEU A 14 21.68 4.17 -13.78
CA LEU A 14 22.19 3.40 -14.91
C LEU A 14 23.57 2.82 -14.62
N GLN A 15 24.44 3.57 -13.94
CA GLN A 15 25.76 3.06 -13.57
C GLN A 15 25.67 1.93 -12.54
N CYS A 16 24.78 2.03 -11.54
CA CYS A 16 24.51 0.95 -10.58
C CYS A 16 24.06 -0.32 -11.32
N ILE A 17 23.12 -0.18 -12.28
CA ILE A 17 22.62 -1.32 -13.07
C ILE A 17 23.75 -1.96 -13.88
N LYS A 18 24.60 -1.17 -14.54
CA LYS A 18 25.77 -1.66 -15.29
C LYS A 18 26.78 -2.40 -14.40
N ASN A 19 26.93 -1.96 -13.17
CA ASN A 19 27.79 -2.60 -12.18
C ASN A 19 27.15 -3.83 -11.52
N GLY A 20 25.84 -4.04 -11.68
CA GLY A 20 25.08 -5.08 -10.97
C GLY A 20 24.87 -4.77 -9.49
N GLU A 21 24.77 -3.49 -9.13
CA GLU A 21 24.60 -2.98 -7.76
C GLU A 21 23.14 -2.62 -7.50
N ASN A 22 22.57 -3.08 -6.38
CA ASN A 22 21.27 -2.63 -5.93
C ASN A 22 21.38 -1.19 -5.41
N PHE A 23 20.34 -0.39 -5.63
CA PHE A 23 20.35 1.03 -5.29
C PHE A 23 19.03 1.51 -4.71
N ILE A 24 19.11 2.65 -4.04
CA ILE A 24 17.97 3.41 -3.55
C ILE A 24 18.07 4.85 -4.04
N LEU A 25 17.03 5.34 -4.72
CA LEU A 25 16.89 6.73 -5.12
C LEU A 25 15.93 7.42 -4.15
N GLU A 26 16.52 8.20 -3.24
CA GLU A 26 15.78 8.99 -2.27
C GLU A 26 15.59 10.42 -2.74
N GLY A 27 14.37 10.93 -2.60
CA GLY A 27 14.07 12.32 -2.93
C GLY A 27 12.77 12.78 -2.29
N GLY A 28 12.76 13.97 -1.72
CA GLY A 28 11.59 14.51 -1.05
C GLY A 28 10.38 14.73 -1.96
N ALA A 29 9.26 15.10 -1.36
CA ALA A 29 8.04 15.44 -2.09
C ALA A 29 8.30 16.50 -3.16
N GLY A 30 7.92 16.24 -4.39
CA GLY A 30 8.10 17.15 -5.52
C GLY A 30 9.48 17.10 -6.19
N SER A 31 10.37 16.18 -5.80
CA SER A 31 11.66 15.99 -6.47
C SER A 31 11.57 15.34 -7.85
N GLY A 32 10.44 14.67 -8.16
CA GLY A 32 10.23 13.99 -9.45
C GLY A 32 10.79 12.56 -9.49
N LYS A 33 10.68 11.80 -8.40
CA LYS A 33 11.10 10.38 -8.32
C LYS A 33 10.48 9.53 -9.42
N THR A 34 9.15 9.59 -9.58
CA THR A 34 8.43 8.85 -10.63
C THR A 34 8.88 9.26 -12.03
N TYR A 35 9.21 10.54 -12.24
CA TYR A 35 9.80 11.00 -13.51
C TYR A 35 11.17 10.36 -13.74
N SER A 36 12.04 10.30 -12.73
CA SER A 36 13.34 9.65 -12.84
C SER A 36 13.21 8.14 -13.07
N LEU A 37 12.24 7.47 -12.43
CA LEU A 37 11.93 6.06 -12.67
C LEU A 37 11.54 5.83 -14.15
N ILE A 38 10.61 6.63 -14.68
CA ILE A 38 10.17 6.55 -16.08
C ILE A 38 11.34 6.83 -17.03
N SER A 39 12.14 7.87 -16.74
CA SER A 39 13.33 8.19 -17.55
C SER A 39 14.37 7.08 -17.55
N LEU A 40 14.56 6.43 -16.40
CA LEU A 40 15.45 5.27 -16.27
C LEU A 40 14.95 4.08 -17.10
N ILE A 41 13.66 3.75 -17.01
CA ILE A 41 13.07 2.65 -17.79
C ILE A 41 13.21 2.92 -19.30
N ASN A 42 12.89 4.14 -19.75
CA ASN A 42 13.03 4.51 -21.15
C ASN A 42 14.49 4.40 -21.63
N ALA A 43 15.45 4.92 -20.85
CA ALA A 43 16.85 4.84 -21.20
C ALA A 43 17.37 3.39 -21.26
N LEU A 44 16.91 2.53 -20.33
CA LEU A 44 17.28 1.11 -20.31
C LEU A 44 16.70 0.36 -21.51
N THR A 45 15.45 0.59 -21.85
CA THR A 45 14.78 -0.09 -22.97
C THR A 45 15.29 0.41 -24.32
N GLU A 46 15.77 1.65 -24.39
CA GLU A 46 16.44 2.18 -25.58
C GLU A 46 17.87 1.59 -25.76
N GLU A 47 18.64 1.45 -24.66
CA GLU A 47 19.99 0.88 -24.68
C GLU A 47 19.97 -0.64 -24.82
N LEU A 48 19.01 -1.31 -24.19
CA LEU A 48 18.86 -2.77 -24.11
C LEU A 48 17.42 -3.18 -24.42
N PRO A 49 17.01 -3.31 -25.70
CA PRO A 49 15.62 -3.56 -26.10
C PRO A 49 15.00 -4.84 -25.51
N ASP A 50 15.82 -5.85 -25.22
CA ASP A 50 15.38 -7.16 -24.70
C ASP A 50 15.39 -7.21 -23.16
N ILE A 51 15.73 -6.11 -22.46
CA ILE A 51 15.78 -6.06 -21.01
C ILE A 51 14.38 -6.26 -20.42
N ARG A 52 14.27 -7.15 -19.45
CA ARG A 52 13.02 -7.45 -18.75
C ARG A 52 12.96 -6.65 -17.45
N ILE A 53 11.99 -5.79 -17.35
CA ILE A 53 11.82 -4.90 -16.21
C ILE A 53 10.49 -5.21 -15.50
N VAL A 54 10.56 -5.38 -14.20
CA VAL A 54 9.39 -5.38 -13.32
C VAL A 54 9.36 -4.07 -12.55
N CYS A 55 8.23 -3.38 -12.58
CA CYS A 55 8.00 -2.18 -11.79
C CYS A 55 6.82 -2.41 -10.84
N ILE A 56 7.10 -2.33 -9.55
CA ILE A 56 6.16 -2.58 -8.46
C ILE A 56 5.77 -1.26 -7.84
N THR A 57 4.48 -1.01 -7.70
CA THR A 57 3.94 0.19 -7.05
C THR A 57 2.95 -0.17 -5.94
N TYR A 58 2.57 0.84 -5.15
CA TYR A 58 1.62 0.62 -4.06
C TYR A 58 0.15 0.65 -4.50
N THR A 59 -0.20 1.40 -5.57
CA THR A 59 -1.59 1.62 -5.98
C THR A 59 -1.83 1.38 -7.46
N ASN A 60 -3.07 0.98 -7.80
CA ASN A 60 -3.50 0.84 -9.20
C ASN A 60 -3.43 2.15 -9.99
N ASN A 61 -3.60 3.30 -9.33
CA ASN A 61 -3.44 4.60 -9.97
C ASN A 61 -1.98 4.85 -10.41
N ALA A 62 -1.01 4.46 -9.59
CA ALA A 62 0.41 4.56 -9.95
C ALA A 62 0.76 3.58 -11.08
N VAL A 63 0.19 2.36 -11.09
CA VAL A 63 0.31 1.42 -12.22
C VAL A 63 -0.18 2.08 -13.51
N ALA A 64 -1.39 2.64 -13.49
CA ALA A 64 -1.98 3.30 -14.66
C ALA A 64 -1.16 4.52 -15.12
N GLU A 65 -0.61 5.30 -14.19
CA GLU A 65 0.25 6.45 -14.50
C GLU A 65 1.53 6.01 -15.23
N ILE A 66 2.21 4.98 -14.77
CA ILE A 66 3.44 4.47 -15.41
C ILE A 66 3.11 3.92 -16.80
N LEU A 67 2.08 3.08 -16.91
CA LEU A 67 1.67 2.48 -18.19
C LEU A 67 1.19 3.52 -19.21
N SER A 68 0.64 4.65 -18.77
CA SER A 68 0.25 5.75 -19.67
C SER A 68 1.43 6.48 -20.30
N ARG A 69 2.65 6.31 -19.75
CA ARG A 69 3.86 7.02 -20.16
C ARG A 69 4.91 6.13 -20.84
N ILE A 70 4.77 4.80 -20.72
CA ILE A 70 5.72 3.83 -21.27
C ILE A 70 4.93 2.72 -21.97
N GLU A 71 5.18 2.53 -23.25
CA GLU A 71 4.73 1.36 -24.03
C GLU A 71 5.94 0.45 -24.27
N ASN A 72 6.03 -0.67 -23.55
CA ASN A 72 7.09 -1.66 -23.75
C ASN A 72 6.60 -3.06 -23.35
N GLU A 73 6.75 -4.03 -24.25
CA GLU A 73 6.30 -5.42 -24.04
C GLU A 73 7.10 -6.16 -22.97
N ASN A 74 8.34 -5.73 -22.70
CA ASN A 74 9.23 -6.33 -21.70
C ASN A 74 9.13 -5.65 -20.33
N LEU A 75 8.19 -4.69 -20.17
CA LEU A 75 7.89 -4.02 -18.92
C LEU A 75 6.61 -4.60 -18.30
N TRP A 76 6.75 -5.17 -17.11
CA TRP A 76 5.62 -5.60 -16.30
C TRP A 76 5.42 -4.62 -15.12
N VAL A 77 4.32 -3.87 -15.13
CA VAL A 77 3.94 -2.97 -14.04
C VAL A 77 2.74 -3.56 -13.30
N SER A 78 2.82 -3.66 -11.97
CA SER A 78 1.71 -4.14 -11.14
C SER A 78 1.81 -3.66 -9.70
N THR A 79 0.76 -3.91 -8.93
CA THR A 79 0.83 -3.75 -7.47
C THR A 79 1.64 -4.87 -6.83
N ILE A 80 2.12 -4.64 -5.60
CA ILE A 80 2.92 -5.62 -4.84
C ILE A 80 2.20 -6.96 -4.73
N HIS A 81 0.94 -6.96 -4.32
CA HIS A 81 0.18 -8.18 -4.07
C HIS A 81 -0.10 -8.96 -5.37
N GLU A 82 -0.48 -8.26 -6.44
CA GLU A 82 -0.68 -8.87 -7.75
C GLU A 82 0.60 -9.51 -8.29
N PHE A 83 1.73 -8.80 -8.15
CA PHE A 83 3.04 -9.32 -8.56
C PHE A 83 3.39 -10.59 -7.79
N ILE A 84 3.34 -10.53 -6.47
CA ILE A 84 3.66 -11.67 -5.60
C ILE A 84 2.74 -12.86 -5.92
N TRP A 85 1.43 -12.62 -6.04
CA TRP A 85 0.49 -13.69 -6.38
C TRP A 85 0.76 -14.30 -7.76
N ALA A 86 0.97 -13.48 -8.78
CA ALA A 86 1.29 -13.96 -10.11
C ALA A 86 2.55 -14.84 -10.14
N LEU A 87 3.51 -14.54 -9.28
CA LEU A 87 4.75 -15.29 -9.15
C LEU A 87 4.56 -16.65 -8.49
N ILE A 88 3.79 -16.71 -7.38
CA ILE A 88 3.70 -17.93 -6.56
C ILE A 88 2.51 -18.84 -6.89
N ARG A 89 1.39 -18.31 -7.43
CA ARG A 89 0.11 -19.04 -7.61
C ARG A 89 0.22 -20.38 -8.33
N LYS A 90 1.22 -20.57 -9.17
CA LYS A 90 1.44 -21.83 -9.91
C LYS A 90 2.04 -22.93 -9.05
N TYR A 91 2.61 -22.60 -7.89
CA TYR A 91 3.30 -23.51 -7.00
C TYR A 91 2.38 -23.97 -5.85
N GLN A 92 1.22 -24.53 -6.23
CA GLN A 92 0.16 -24.90 -5.27
C GLN A 92 0.63 -25.88 -4.20
N ASN A 93 1.53 -26.83 -4.52
CA ASN A 93 2.06 -27.77 -3.55
C ASN A 93 2.94 -27.08 -2.49
N GLU A 94 3.76 -26.16 -2.94
CA GLU A 94 4.65 -25.38 -2.08
C GLU A 94 3.85 -24.42 -1.19
N ILE A 95 2.82 -23.75 -1.75
CA ILE A 95 1.89 -22.93 -0.97
C ILE A 95 1.22 -23.76 0.13
N LYS A 96 0.70 -24.95 -0.20
CA LYS A 96 0.07 -25.83 0.77
C LYS A 96 1.02 -26.31 1.86
N ASP A 97 2.28 -26.59 1.50
CA ASP A 97 3.30 -26.96 2.48
C ASP A 97 3.56 -25.82 3.48
N ILE A 98 3.64 -24.58 2.99
CA ILE A 98 3.80 -23.39 3.85
C ILE A 98 2.55 -23.14 4.68
N LEU A 99 1.35 -23.28 4.11
CA LEU A 99 0.11 -23.12 4.88
C LEU A 99 0.02 -24.12 6.04
N VAL A 100 0.39 -25.40 5.80
CA VAL A 100 0.46 -26.40 6.87
C VAL A 100 1.43 -26.00 7.98
N GLU A 101 2.60 -25.48 7.64
CA GLU A 101 3.58 -25.00 8.61
C GLU A 101 3.04 -23.83 9.43
N LEU A 102 2.50 -22.80 8.75
CA LEU A 102 2.00 -21.58 9.39
C LEU A 102 0.76 -21.85 10.27
N ILE A 103 -0.16 -22.68 9.82
CA ILE A 103 -1.37 -23.03 10.60
C ILE A 103 -1.02 -23.84 11.86
N ASN A 104 0.04 -24.63 11.80
CA ASN A 104 0.48 -25.46 12.94
C ASN A 104 1.47 -24.75 13.86
N ASP A 105 1.97 -23.58 13.50
CA ASP A 105 2.85 -22.77 14.36
C ASP A 105 2.02 -22.04 15.41
N GLU A 106 2.20 -22.39 16.68
CA GLU A 106 1.49 -21.78 17.81
C GLU A 106 1.83 -20.29 18.01
N ASN A 107 2.94 -19.82 17.44
CA ASN A 107 3.35 -18.41 17.52
C ASN A 107 2.78 -17.56 16.36
N GLU A 108 2.18 -18.19 15.35
CA GLU A 108 1.63 -17.50 14.19
C GLU A 108 0.14 -17.22 14.38
N GLU A 109 -0.19 -15.97 14.69
CA GLU A 109 -1.56 -15.57 15.02
C GLU A 109 -2.46 -15.35 13.78
N ASN A 110 -1.87 -15.14 12.61
CA ASN A 110 -2.60 -14.81 11.40
C ASN A 110 -3.21 -16.03 10.70
N PHE A 111 -2.63 -17.23 10.92
CA PHE A 111 -3.07 -18.45 10.27
C PHE A 111 -3.75 -19.39 11.27
N LYS A 112 -5.05 -19.63 11.06
CA LYS A 112 -5.85 -20.45 11.97
C LYS A 112 -6.35 -21.70 11.27
N LYS A 113 -6.54 -22.77 12.05
CA LYS A 113 -7.19 -24.01 11.61
C LYS A 113 -8.66 -23.74 11.28
N PRO A 114 -9.25 -24.54 10.36
CA PRO A 114 -10.70 -24.58 10.21
C PRO A 114 -11.37 -24.90 11.54
N LYS A 115 -12.50 -24.28 11.84
CA LYS A 115 -13.19 -24.44 13.13
C LYS A 115 -13.66 -25.88 13.42
N ASP A 116 -14.05 -26.59 12.39
CA ASP A 116 -14.56 -27.97 12.50
C ASP A 116 -13.45 -29.02 12.42
N PHE A 117 -12.18 -28.56 12.39
CA PHE A 117 -11.05 -29.45 12.32
C PHE A 117 -10.72 -29.99 13.72
N SER A 118 -10.95 -31.32 13.90
CA SER A 118 -10.89 -32.00 15.20
C SER A 118 -9.50 -32.53 15.59
N GLU A 119 -8.55 -32.53 14.64
CA GLU A 119 -7.18 -33.02 14.90
C GLU A 119 -6.28 -31.92 15.46
N ASP A 120 -5.29 -32.31 16.27
CA ASP A 120 -4.34 -31.34 16.87
C ASP A 120 -3.51 -30.60 15.83
N LEU A 121 -3.15 -31.25 14.72
CA LEU A 121 -2.33 -30.68 13.66
C LEU A 121 -2.99 -30.89 12.29
N ILE A 122 -3.03 -29.82 11.49
CA ILE A 122 -3.43 -29.92 10.10
C ILE A 122 -2.32 -30.56 9.27
N SER A 123 -2.70 -31.46 8.35
CA SER A 123 -1.73 -32.15 7.50
C SER A 123 -1.92 -31.75 6.03
N LYS A 124 -0.90 -32.01 5.19
CA LYS A 124 -0.99 -31.76 3.74
C LYS A 124 -2.14 -32.49 3.07
N LYS A 125 -2.60 -33.62 3.65
CA LYS A 125 -3.75 -34.39 3.17
C LYS A 125 -5.04 -33.57 3.18
N TYR A 126 -5.18 -32.65 4.14
CA TYR A 126 -6.33 -31.72 4.17
C TYR A 126 -6.45 -30.92 2.88
N PHE A 127 -5.32 -30.47 2.32
CA PHE A 127 -5.29 -29.69 1.09
C PHE A 127 -5.18 -30.50 -0.21
N GLU A 128 -5.32 -31.84 -0.18
CA GLU A 128 -5.00 -32.72 -1.33
C GLU A 128 -5.75 -32.33 -2.62
N ASN A 129 -7.05 -32.05 -2.52
CA ASN A 129 -7.90 -31.68 -3.66
C ASN A 129 -8.39 -30.23 -3.60
N ILE A 130 -7.71 -29.38 -2.84
CA ILE A 130 -8.08 -27.99 -2.61
C ILE A 130 -7.16 -27.10 -3.44
N TYR A 131 -7.70 -26.07 -4.07
CA TYR A 131 -6.93 -25.01 -4.71
C TYR A 131 -6.84 -23.83 -3.76
N VAL A 132 -5.63 -23.30 -3.57
CA VAL A 132 -5.41 -22.07 -2.81
C VAL A 132 -5.53 -20.89 -3.75
N ASP A 133 -6.42 -19.97 -3.44
CA ASP A 133 -6.66 -18.75 -4.20
C ASP A 133 -6.35 -17.51 -3.37
N TYR A 134 -6.24 -16.37 -4.02
CA TYR A 134 -5.98 -15.07 -3.39
C TYR A 134 -7.24 -14.20 -3.42
N ASP A 135 -7.58 -13.62 -2.27
CA ASP A 135 -8.75 -12.76 -2.13
C ASP A 135 -8.47 -11.67 -1.07
N GLU A 136 -9.43 -10.82 -0.78
CA GLU A 136 -9.29 -9.80 0.28
C GLU A 136 -9.22 -10.38 1.70
N TYR A 137 -9.70 -11.61 1.89
CA TYR A 137 -9.79 -12.25 3.21
C TYR A 137 -9.16 -13.65 3.23
N TYR A 138 -8.90 -14.13 4.44
CA TYR A 138 -8.36 -15.47 4.71
C TYR A 138 -9.48 -16.44 5.08
N SER A 139 -9.52 -17.59 4.41
CA SER A 139 -10.36 -18.74 4.77
C SER A 139 -9.69 -20.04 4.34
N VAL A 140 -9.43 -20.92 5.29
CA VAL A 140 -8.93 -22.28 5.02
C VAL A 140 -10.03 -23.34 5.07
N THR A 141 -11.30 -22.94 5.25
CA THR A 141 -12.46 -23.79 5.01
C THR A 141 -12.75 -23.80 3.51
N PRO A 142 -12.72 -24.97 2.84
CA PRO A 142 -12.98 -25.04 1.41
C PRO A 142 -14.42 -24.63 1.09
N ASN A 143 -14.59 -23.85 0.03
CA ASN A 143 -15.90 -23.55 -0.53
C ASN A 143 -16.41 -24.71 -1.43
N ASP A 144 -17.59 -24.52 -2.03
CA ASP A 144 -18.23 -25.52 -2.92
C ASP A 144 -17.36 -25.92 -4.13
N GLU A 145 -16.40 -25.06 -4.53
CA GLU A 145 -15.45 -25.33 -5.61
C GLU A 145 -14.13 -25.97 -5.12
N ASN A 146 -14.05 -26.39 -3.87
CA ASN A 146 -12.83 -26.87 -3.22
C ASN A 146 -11.70 -25.85 -3.26
N ARG A 147 -11.99 -24.58 -2.99
CA ARG A 147 -11.01 -23.48 -2.90
C ARG A 147 -10.92 -22.96 -1.49
N VAL A 148 -9.70 -22.66 -1.07
CA VAL A 148 -9.41 -21.89 0.13
C VAL A 148 -8.79 -20.55 -0.28
N LYS A 149 -8.88 -19.55 0.58
CA LYS A 149 -8.48 -18.19 0.26
C LYS A 149 -7.40 -17.69 1.21
N ILE A 150 -6.39 -17.01 0.67
CA ILE A 150 -5.39 -16.27 1.43
C ILE A 150 -5.59 -14.79 1.18
N GLY A 151 -5.63 -13.98 2.24
CA GLY A 151 -5.86 -12.54 2.18
C GLY A 151 -4.59 -11.74 1.88
N HIS A 152 -4.73 -10.41 1.80
CA HIS A 152 -3.63 -9.50 1.47
C HIS A 152 -2.39 -9.67 2.36
N ASP A 153 -2.56 -9.62 3.69
CA ASP A 153 -1.43 -9.76 4.60
C ASP A 153 -0.85 -11.17 4.57
N HIS A 154 -1.70 -12.19 4.40
CA HIS A 154 -1.32 -13.59 4.39
C HIS A 154 -0.45 -13.95 3.18
N ILE A 155 -0.72 -13.38 2.01
CA ILE A 155 0.04 -13.70 0.78
C ILE A 155 1.51 -13.28 0.91
N LEU A 156 1.80 -12.16 1.59
CA LEU A 156 3.15 -11.69 1.81
C LEU A 156 3.93 -12.62 2.74
N ILE A 157 3.29 -13.10 3.81
CA ILE A 157 3.88 -14.07 4.75
C ILE A 157 4.14 -15.40 4.03
N VAL A 158 3.16 -15.91 3.29
CA VAL A 158 3.31 -17.16 2.52
C VAL A 158 4.45 -17.03 1.50
N ALA A 159 4.51 -15.92 0.77
CA ALA A 159 5.56 -15.70 -0.22
C ALA A 159 6.94 -15.61 0.43
N GLU A 160 7.09 -14.87 1.53
CA GLU A 160 8.36 -14.75 2.24
C GLU A 160 8.86 -16.12 2.68
N LYS A 161 7.99 -16.95 3.30
CA LYS A 161 8.31 -18.32 3.68
C LYS A 161 8.63 -19.23 2.50
N MET A 162 7.95 -19.04 1.37
CA MET A 162 8.27 -19.77 0.13
C MET A 162 9.66 -19.41 -0.39
N PHE A 163 10.03 -18.13 -0.40
CA PHE A 163 11.38 -17.69 -0.81
C PHE A 163 12.46 -18.15 0.15
N GLU A 164 12.17 -18.15 1.48
CA GLU A 164 13.09 -18.69 2.47
C GLU A 164 13.37 -20.18 2.23
N LYS A 165 12.33 -20.97 1.99
CA LYS A 165 12.39 -22.44 1.89
C LYS A 165 12.80 -22.97 0.51
N TYR A 166 12.33 -22.33 -0.56
CA TYR A 166 12.45 -22.84 -1.92
C TYR A 166 13.32 -21.93 -2.80
N LYS A 167 14.65 -22.11 -2.70
CA LYS A 167 15.64 -21.34 -3.49
C LYS A 167 15.29 -21.20 -4.97
N LYS A 168 14.64 -22.20 -5.56
CA LYS A 168 14.27 -22.22 -6.97
C LYS A 168 13.32 -21.08 -7.37
N ILE A 169 12.54 -20.55 -6.43
CA ILE A 169 11.65 -19.39 -6.67
C ILE A 169 12.48 -18.13 -6.91
N ALA A 170 13.59 -17.97 -6.18
CA ALA A 170 14.53 -16.88 -6.41
C ALA A 170 15.17 -16.97 -7.79
N ASP A 171 15.56 -18.17 -8.24
CA ASP A 171 16.08 -18.38 -9.58
C ASP A 171 15.07 -18.02 -10.68
N ILE A 172 13.79 -18.38 -10.45
CA ILE A 172 12.70 -18.08 -11.39
C ILE A 172 12.42 -16.58 -11.46
N LEU A 173 12.40 -15.88 -10.31
CA LEU A 173 12.22 -14.43 -10.32
C LEU A 173 13.36 -13.73 -11.09
N LYS A 174 14.59 -14.15 -10.90
CA LYS A 174 15.73 -13.61 -11.65
C LYS A 174 15.71 -13.99 -13.15
N ASP A 175 15.00 -15.06 -13.54
CA ASP A 175 14.74 -15.36 -14.95
C ASP A 175 13.62 -14.51 -15.55
N ILE A 176 12.72 -13.99 -14.73
CA ILE A 176 11.61 -13.13 -15.19
C ILE A 176 12.06 -11.68 -15.34
N ALA A 177 12.96 -11.19 -14.47
CA ALA A 177 13.33 -9.79 -14.41
C ALA A 177 14.85 -9.59 -14.29
N ASP A 178 15.42 -8.85 -15.21
CA ASP A 178 16.79 -8.35 -15.14
C ASP A 178 16.90 -7.15 -14.19
N CYS A 179 15.85 -6.34 -14.13
CA CYS A 179 15.69 -5.23 -13.18
C CYS A 179 14.33 -5.29 -12.50
N ILE A 180 14.29 -5.02 -11.18
CA ILE A 180 13.07 -4.86 -10.41
C ILE A 180 13.10 -3.47 -9.76
N PHE A 181 12.13 -2.63 -10.06
CA PHE A 181 11.99 -1.31 -9.49
C PHE A 181 10.78 -1.26 -8.56
N VAL A 182 10.96 -0.69 -7.38
CA VAL A 182 9.91 -0.53 -6.37
C VAL A 182 9.69 0.96 -6.14
N ASP A 183 8.55 1.48 -6.55
CA ASP A 183 8.14 2.87 -6.30
C ASP A 183 7.45 3.00 -4.95
N GLU A 184 7.61 4.16 -4.30
CA GLU A 184 7.14 4.46 -2.93
C GLU A 184 7.53 3.37 -1.92
N TYR A 185 8.80 2.97 -1.95
CA TYR A 185 9.32 1.84 -1.16
C TYR A 185 9.02 1.95 0.34
N GLN A 186 8.92 3.16 0.89
CA GLN A 186 8.72 3.38 2.33
C GLN A 186 7.37 2.83 2.82
N ASP A 187 6.40 2.68 1.93
CA ASP A 187 5.08 2.11 2.23
C ASP A 187 5.02 0.60 1.95
N THR A 188 6.11 0.02 1.45
CA THR A 188 6.24 -1.41 1.15
C THR A 188 6.38 -2.22 2.43
N SER A 189 5.81 -3.44 2.47
CA SER A 189 5.98 -4.36 3.59
C SER A 189 7.46 -4.77 3.77
N PRO A 190 7.95 -4.86 5.02
CA PRO A 190 9.28 -5.41 5.32
C PRO A 190 9.51 -6.80 4.71
N LEU A 191 8.47 -7.64 4.63
CA LEU A 191 8.55 -8.97 4.02
C LEU A 191 8.94 -8.91 2.54
N VAL A 192 8.44 -7.91 1.81
CA VAL A 192 8.80 -7.71 0.39
C VAL A 192 10.25 -7.25 0.26
N ALA A 193 10.72 -6.39 1.15
CA ALA A 193 12.13 -6.01 1.19
C ALA A 193 13.03 -7.22 1.48
N ASP A 194 12.65 -8.09 2.42
CA ASP A 194 13.37 -9.34 2.71
C ASP A 194 13.37 -10.29 1.49
N ILE A 195 12.25 -10.45 0.80
CA ILE A 195 12.19 -11.24 -0.44
C ILE A 195 13.22 -10.72 -1.45
N LEU A 196 13.20 -9.41 -1.73
CA LEU A 196 14.00 -8.80 -2.79
C LEU A 196 15.49 -8.64 -2.43
N LEU A 197 15.82 -8.36 -1.17
CA LEU A 197 17.18 -8.00 -0.76
C LEU A 197 17.92 -9.11 0.01
N LYS A 198 17.21 -10.07 0.62
CA LYS A 198 17.78 -11.14 1.40
C LYS A 198 17.61 -12.50 0.71
N HIS A 199 16.37 -12.86 0.38
CA HIS A 199 16.11 -14.19 -0.16
C HIS A 199 16.56 -14.34 -1.62
N LEU A 200 16.57 -13.28 -2.42
CA LEU A 200 17.13 -13.33 -3.78
C LEU A 200 18.66 -13.58 -3.80
N GLU A 201 19.38 -13.27 -2.73
CA GLU A 201 20.82 -13.57 -2.65
C GLU A 201 21.13 -15.08 -2.66
N GLN A 202 20.16 -15.94 -2.35
CA GLN A 202 20.31 -17.38 -2.43
C GLN A 202 20.51 -17.88 -3.88
N SER A 203 20.11 -17.11 -4.87
CA SER A 203 20.27 -17.40 -6.29
C SER A 203 21.61 -16.87 -6.79
N SER A 204 22.34 -17.70 -7.57
CA SER A 204 23.57 -17.29 -8.24
C SER A 204 23.35 -16.45 -9.51
N LYS A 205 22.11 -16.36 -10.00
CA LYS A 205 21.75 -15.50 -11.12
C LYS A 205 21.84 -14.03 -10.72
N LYS A 206 21.90 -13.15 -11.70
CA LYS A 206 22.04 -11.70 -11.47
C LYS A 206 20.74 -10.99 -11.84
N ASN A 207 20.38 -10.02 -11.06
CA ASN A 207 19.42 -8.96 -11.36
C ASN A 207 19.79 -7.74 -10.52
N VAL A 208 19.17 -6.60 -10.79
CA VAL A 208 19.35 -5.38 -10.02
C VAL A 208 18.02 -4.91 -9.46
N ILE A 209 18.02 -4.54 -8.19
CA ILE A 209 16.86 -3.99 -7.49
C ILE A 209 17.08 -2.49 -7.28
N GLY A 210 16.14 -1.67 -7.73
CA GLY A 210 16.12 -0.23 -7.50
C GLY A 210 14.89 0.21 -6.72
N PHE A 211 15.09 0.90 -5.61
CA PHE A 211 14.03 1.46 -4.78
C PHE A 211 13.92 2.96 -5.02
N PHE A 212 12.69 3.45 -5.16
CA PHE A 212 12.37 4.86 -5.36
C PHE A 212 11.40 5.29 -4.26
N GLY A 213 11.72 6.35 -3.51
CA GLY A 213 10.83 6.78 -2.44
C GLY A 213 11.42 7.89 -1.56
N ASP A 214 10.80 8.04 -0.41
CA ASP A 214 11.19 9.02 0.61
C ASP A 214 10.80 8.48 1.99
N SER A 215 11.77 8.09 2.79
CA SER A 215 11.53 7.56 4.15
C SER A 215 10.72 8.52 5.03
N MET A 216 10.85 9.84 4.81
CA MET A 216 10.10 10.86 5.53
C MET A 216 8.63 10.99 5.09
N GLN A 217 8.21 10.29 4.04
CA GLN A 217 6.82 10.24 3.57
C GLN A 217 6.09 8.94 3.94
N SER A 218 6.69 8.08 4.75
CA SER A 218 6.00 6.89 5.27
C SER A 218 4.74 7.29 6.04
N ILE A 219 3.60 6.75 5.64
CA ILE A 219 2.29 7.01 6.26
C ILE A 219 1.68 5.77 6.92
N TYR A 220 2.31 4.61 6.76
CA TYR A 220 1.86 3.34 7.32
C TYR A 220 2.83 2.83 8.38
N ASP A 221 2.32 2.53 9.57
CA ASP A 221 3.13 2.03 10.70
C ASP A 221 3.76 0.65 10.42
N ASN A 222 3.17 -0.13 9.54
CA ASN A 222 3.65 -1.46 9.11
C ASN A 222 4.47 -1.44 7.81
N GLY A 223 4.75 -0.28 7.24
CA GLY A 223 5.67 -0.12 6.11
C GLY A 223 7.12 -0.29 6.54
N VAL A 224 8.01 -0.57 5.56
CA VAL A 224 9.45 -0.71 5.84
C VAL A 224 10.09 0.59 6.35
N GLY A 225 9.49 1.73 6.06
CA GLY A 225 9.96 3.07 6.43
C GLY A 225 11.31 3.42 5.81
N ASN A 226 12.38 2.69 6.17
CA ASN A 226 13.71 2.85 5.58
C ASN A 226 14.39 1.49 5.32
N LEU A 227 15.41 1.48 4.47
CA LEU A 227 16.18 0.31 4.07
C LEU A 227 17.63 0.33 4.54
N ASN A 228 17.92 1.06 5.62
CA ASN A 228 19.29 1.28 6.12
C ASN A 228 20.01 -0.01 6.55
N GLN A 229 19.27 -1.08 6.85
CA GLN A 229 19.83 -2.39 7.20
C GLN A 229 20.39 -3.17 6.01
N TYR A 230 20.07 -2.77 4.77
CA TYR A 230 20.55 -3.43 3.55
C TYR A 230 21.67 -2.63 2.89
N SER A 231 22.57 -3.34 2.18
CA SER A 231 23.65 -2.71 1.44
C SER A 231 23.16 -2.22 0.08
N LEU A 232 22.76 -0.95 0.02
CA LEU A 232 22.26 -0.28 -1.18
C LEU A 232 23.13 0.92 -1.54
N THR A 233 23.40 1.14 -2.83
CA THR A 233 24.00 2.38 -3.30
C THR A 233 22.98 3.50 -3.22
N LYS A 234 23.25 4.52 -2.38
CA LYS A 234 22.34 5.62 -2.15
C LYS A 234 22.51 6.72 -3.20
N ILE A 235 21.44 7.02 -3.92
CA ILE A 235 21.31 8.15 -4.86
C ILE A 235 20.34 9.15 -4.26
N VAL A 236 20.74 10.42 -4.15
CA VAL A 236 19.92 11.45 -3.50
C VAL A 236 19.48 12.50 -4.50
N LYS A 237 18.17 12.66 -4.64
CA LYS A 237 17.57 13.67 -5.49
C LYS A 237 17.17 14.89 -4.66
N THR A 238 17.93 15.95 -4.78
CA THR A 238 17.77 17.16 -3.96
C THR A 238 16.90 18.23 -4.60
N GLN A 239 16.79 18.26 -5.92
CA GLN A 239 16.02 19.29 -6.63
C GLN A 239 14.53 19.08 -6.43
N ASN A 240 13.81 20.16 -6.11
CA ASN A 240 12.34 20.18 -6.00
C ASN A 240 11.77 21.04 -7.12
N ARG A 241 10.96 20.41 -7.98
CA ARG A 241 10.37 21.02 -9.19
C ARG A 241 8.92 21.48 -8.97
N ARG A 242 8.32 21.14 -7.83
CA ARG A 242 6.88 21.34 -7.58
C ARG A 242 6.60 22.52 -6.67
N ASN A 243 7.34 22.61 -5.57
CA ASN A 243 7.00 23.51 -4.46
C ASN A 243 7.70 24.86 -4.58
N PRO A 244 7.05 25.97 -4.16
CA PRO A 244 7.68 27.26 -3.99
C PRO A 244 8.80 27.23 -2.93
N ARG A 245 9.70 28.20 -2.97
CA ARG A 245 10.90 28.26 -2.13
C ARG A 245 10.59 28.14 -0.63
N ILE A 246 9.67 28.96 -0.12
CA ILE A 246 9.35 28.94 1.31
C ILE A 246 8.79 27.58 1.78
N VAL A 247 8.05 26.87 0.91
CA VAL A 247 7.52 25.53 1.21
C VAL A 247 8.65 24.51 1.30
N ILE A 248 9.63 24.57 0.38
CA ILE A 248 10.84 23.73 0.42
C ILE A 248 11.64 23.99 1.71
N GLU A 249 11.86 25.25 2.07
CA GLU A 249 12.60 25.63 3.27
C GLU A 249 11.93 25.13 4.56
N VAL A 250 10.60 25.22 4.64
CA VAL A 250 9.85 24.72 5.79
C VAL A 250 9.85 23.20 5.83
N ALA A 251 9.65 22.53 4.70
CA ALA A 251 9.73 21.06 4.62
C ALA A 251 11.10 20.53 5.07
N ASN A 252 12.18 21.22 4.68
CA ASN A 252 13.53 20.87 5.12
C ASN A 252 13.75 20.97 6.64
N LYS A 253 12.95 21.78 7.36
CA LYS A 253 13.05 21.88 8.83
C LYS A 253 12.45 20.68 9.55
N PHE A 254 11.56 19.93 8.89
CA PHE A 254 10.95 18.71 9.42
C PHE A 254 11.76 17.47 9.07
N ARG A 255 12.74 17.57 8.16
CA ARG A 255 13.59 16.44 7.78
C ARG A 255 14.71 16.24 8.77
N ASP A 256 14.95 14.99 9.18
CA ASP A 256 16.02 14.54 10.07
C ASP A 256 16.97 13.52 9.41
N ASP A 257 16.69 13.14 8.15
CA ASP A 257 17.46 12.17 7.35
C ASP A 257 18.71 12.77 6.65
N GLY A 258 18.99 14.03 6.86
CA GLY A 258 20.12 14.75 6.25
C GLY A 258 19.90 15.19 4.80
N VAL A 259 18.80 14.83 4.17
CA VAL A 259 18.46 15.29 2.82
C VAL A 259 17.90 16.71 2.88
N LYS A 260 18.51 17.62 2.13
CA LYS A 260 18.03 18.99 1.96
C LYS A 260 17.59 19.22 0.53
N GLN A 261 16.32 19.52 0.35
CA GLN A 261 15.80 19.90 -0.96
C GLN A 261 16.16 21.35 -1.29
N ILE A 262 16.45 21.60 -2.55
CA ILE A 262 16.67 22.92 -3.13
C ILE A 262 15.71 23.13 -4.31
N PRO A 263 15.33 24.37 -4.65
CA PRO A 263 14.58 24.62 -5.87
C PRO A 263 15.27 24.06 -7.11
N SER A 264 14.50 23.61 -8.11
CA SER A 264 15.07 23.14 -9.38
C SER A 264 15.83 24.26 -10.08
N GLU A 265 16.90 23.90 -10.77
CA GLU A 265 17.62 24.78 -11.69
C GLU A 265 16.97 24.86 -13.08
N ASP A 266 16.03 23.95 -13.39
CA ASP A 266 15.30 23.96 -14.65
C ASP A 266 14.30 25.10 -14.68
N ILE A 267 14.55 26.07 -15.58
CA ILE A 267 13.71 27.25 -15.75
C ILE A 267 12.27 26.94 -16.20
N ASN A 268 12.04 25.73 -16.73
CA ASN A 268 10.72 25.24 -17.13
C ASN A 268 10.01 24.43 -16.05
N ALA A 269 10.60 24.30 -14.85
CA ALA A 269 9.96 23.57 -13.76
C ALA A 269 8.64 24.26 -13.34
N PRO A 270 7.61 23.51 -12.94
CA PRO A 270 6.29 24.07 -12.57
C PRO A 270 6.34 25.11 -11.44
N ASN A 271 7.37 25.07 -10.59
CA ASN A 271 7.58 26.04 -9.53
C ASN A 271 8.38 27.29 -9.95
N MET A 272 8.68 27.43 -11.25
CA MET A 272 9.36 28.61 -11.78
C MET A 272 8.36 29.64 -12.31
N GLU A 273 8.72 30.91 -12.23
CA GLU A 273 8.01 32.03 -12.80
C GLU A 273 9.03 33.10 -13.23
N ASN A 274 8.98 33.51 -14.50
CA ASN A 274 9.93 34.44 -15.09
C ASN A 274 11.41 34.05 -14.87
N GLY A 275 11.72 32.76 -14.94
CA GLY A 275 13.09 32.25 -14.75
C GLY A 275 13.58 32.21 -13.33
N THR A 276 12.72 32.49 -12.34
CA THR A 276 13.02 32.43 -10.91
C THR A 276 12.04 31.51 -10.19
N VAL A 277 12.46 30.87 -9.10
CA VAL A 277 11.56 30.05 -8.30
C VAL A 277 10.50 30.92 -7.63
N LYS A 278 9.24 30.49 -7.68
CA LYS A 278 8.13 31.12 -6.96
C LYS A 278 8.45 31.19 -5.46
N GLU A 279 8.24 32.35 -4.84
CA GLU A 279 8.49 32.53 -3.40
C GLU A 279 7.51 31.68 -2.57
N GLY A 280 6.22 31.78 -2.87
CA GLY A 280 5.14 31.14 -2.13
C GLY A 280 4.88 31.74 -0.75
N SER A 281 3.98 31.13 0.00
CA SER A 281 3.74 31.49 1.39
C SER A 281 3.23 30.29 2.18
N ILE A 282 3.51 30.25 3.48
CA ILE A 282 2.96 29.29 4.44
C ILE A 282 2.33 30.09 5.57
N LYS A 283 1.11 29.70 5.96
CA LYS A 283 0.40 30.31 7.08
C LYS A 283 -0.05 29.20 8.02
N PHE A 284 0.25 29.36 9.29
CA PHE A 284 -0.25 28.47 10.34
C PHE A 284 -1.38 29.19 11.07
N LEU A 285 -2.56 28.60 11.04
CA LEU A 285 -3.76 29.11 11.69
C LEU A 285 -4.08 28.22 12.88
N TYR A 286 -4.36 28.81 14.00
CA TYR A 286 -4.77 28.12 15.21
C TYR A 286 -5.98 28.79 15.84
N GLY A 287 -6.79 28.01 16.52
CA GLY A 287 -8.02 28.47 17.17
C GLY A 287 -8.40 27.55 18.31
N ASN A 288 -9.56 27.78 18.90
CA ASN A 288 -10.15 26.93 19.94
C ASN A 288 -10.92 25.78 19.29
N GLU A 289 -11.22 24.73 20.07
CA GLU A 289 -12.00 23.57 19.63
C GLU A 289 -13.42 23.91 19.11
N THR A 290 -13.94 25.09 19.49
CA THR A 290 -15.25 25.58 19.08
C THR A 290 -15.20 26.39 17.78
N ASP A 291 -14.02 26.67 17.25
CA ASP A 291 -13.89 27.46 16.02
C ASP A 291 -14.28 26.61 14.80
N ASP A 292 -15.24 27.10 14.02
CA ASP A 292 -15.71 26.44 12.82
C ASP A 292 -14.69 26.63 11.68
N PHE A 293 -14.22 25.53 11.11
CA PHE A 293 -13.29 25.54 9.98
C PHE A 293 -13.89 26.22 8.73
N ILE A 294 -15.21 26.20 8.56
CA ILE A 294 -15.88 26.87 7.43
C ILE A 294 -15.69 28.38 7.56
N SER A 295 -15.85 28.93 8.75
CA SER A 295 -15.68 30.35 9.01
C SER A 295 -14.23 30.85 8.79
N VAL A 296 -13.26 29.94 8.85
CA VAL A 296 -11.84 30.26 8.57
C VAL A 296 -11.63 30.62 7.10
N LYS A 297 -12.36 29.98 6.17
CA LYS A 297 -12.25 30.24 4.72
C LYS A 297 -12.75 31.63 4.34
N GLU A 298 -13.65 32.21 5.13
CA GLU A 298 -14.21 33.54 4.91
C GLU A 298 -13.26 34.67 5.36
N LYS A 299 -12.16 34.32 6.02
CA LYS A 299 -11.19 35.33 6.46
C LYS A 299 -10.44 35.96 5.29
N SER A 300 -10.09 37.22 5.41
CA SER A 300 -9.41 38.01 4.37
C SER A 300 -8.09 37.39 3.87
N ILE A 301 -7.44 36.55 4.67
CA ILE A 301 -6.22 35.85 4.27
C ILE A 301 -6.43 34.85 3.11
N PHE A 302 -7.69 34.44 2.88
CA PHE A 302 -8.08 33.51 1.81
C PHE A 302 -8.84 34.19 0.66
N GLU A 303 -8.96 35.53 0.65
CA GLU A 303 -9.73 36.28 -0.35
C GLU A 303 -9.30 35.97 -1.81
N SER A 304 -8.01 35.65 -2.00
CA SER A 304 -7.47 35.26 -3.31
C SER A 304 -7.58 33.78 -3.64
N TRP A 305 -8.12 32.95 -2.74
CA TRP A 305 -8.22 31.52 -2.92
C TRP A 305 -9.57 31.11 -3.50
N ASN A 306 -9.56 30.31 -4.56
CA ASN A 306 -10.77 29.78 -5.17
C ASN A 306 -11.05 28.36 -4.68
N PHE A 307 -11.82 28.22 -3.60
CA PHE A 307 -12.18 26.92 -3.01
C PHE A 307 -13.19 26.12 -3.86
N SER A 308 -13.80 26.76 -4.88
CA SER A 308 -14.72 26.06 -5.80
C SER A 308 -14.01 25.37 -6.96
N ASP A 309 -12.73 25.68 -7.17
CA ASP A 309 -11.92 25.14 -8.26
C ASP A 309 -10.83 24.22 -7.68
N GLY A 310 -11.04 22.90 -7.75
CA GLY A 310 -10.11 21.89 -7.25
C GLY A 310 -8.76 21.84 -7.98
N GLU A 311 -8.61 22.49 -9.13
CA GLU A 311 -7.32 22.63 -9.81
C GLU A 311 -6.49 23.77 -9.22
N GLN A 312 -7.14 24.81 -8.72
CA GLN A 312 -6.47 25.97 -8.11
C GLN A 312 -6.25 25.78 -6.60
N THR A 313 -7.23 25.17 -5.91
CA THR A 313 -7.17 25.00 -4.44
C THR A 313 -7.50 23.57 -4.08
N LYS A 314 -6.57 22.88 -3.39
CA LYS A 314 -6.78 21.52 -2.88
C LYS A 314 -6.83 21.54 -1.36
N GLU A 315 -7.85 20.89 -0.81
CA GLU A 315 -8.01 20.68 0.61
C GLU A 315 -7.62 19.26 0.99
N LEU A 316 -6.71 19.10 1.94
CA LEU A 316 -6.36 17.80 2.51
C LEU A 316 -6.93 17.68 3.92
N ARG A 317 -7.55 16.55 4.22
CA ARG A 317 -8.18 16.28 5.50
C ARG A 317 -7.84 14.89 5.98
N LEU A 318 -7.62 14.76 7.28
CA LEU A 318 -7.17 13.51 7.90
C LEU A 318 -8.21 12.38 7.86
N THR A 319 -9.50 12.71 7.83
CA THR A 319 -10.56 11.69 7.91
C THR A 319 -11.72 11.99 6.97
N HIS A 320 -12.44 10.93 6.56
CA HIS A 320 -13.64 11.02 5.74
C HIS A 320 -14.74 11.89 6.36
N LYS A 321 -14.80 11.96 7.69
CA LYS A 321 -15.78 12.80 8.43
C LYS A 321 -15.70 14.27 7.99
N TYR A 322 -14.50 14.81 7.88
CA TYR A 322 -14.31 16.19 7.43
C TYR A 322 -14.61 16.39 5.94
N ASN A 323 -14.38 15.36 5.13
CA ASN A 323 -14.72 15.39 3.71
C ASN A 323 -16.24 15.36 3.49
N ALA A 324 -16.97 14.57 4.29
CA ALA A 324 -18.44 14.47 4.21
C ALA A 324 -19.14 15.82 4.43
N GLU A 325 -18.60 16.65 5.31
CA GLU A 325 -19.13 17.99 5.58
C GLU A 325 -19.06 18.90 4.34
N MET A 326 -17.91 18.90 3.67
CA MET A 326 -17.69 19.69 2.46
C MET A 326 -18.45 19.18 1.25
N ALA A 327 -18.59 17.87 1.13
CA ALA A 327 -19.35 17.24 0.06
C ALA A 327 -20.88 17.33 0.29
N GLY A 328 -21.33 17.94 1.39
CA GLY A 328 -22.72 18.20 1.67
C GLY A 328 -23.51 17.00 2.21
N PHE A 329 -22.84 15.90 2.59
CA PHE A 329 -23.50 14.71 3.14
C PHE A 329 -23.13 14.39 4.59
N LYS A 330 -22.66 15.40 5.36
CA LYS A 330 -22.29 15.24 6.77
C LYS A 330 -23.37 14.53 7.59
N ASN A 331 -24.64 14.97 7.45
CA ASN A 331 -25.74 14.38 8.22
C ASN A 331 -25.92 12.89 7.90
N LEU A 332 -25.79 12.50 6.63
CA LEU A 332 -25.84 11.10 6.21
C LEU A 332 -24.64 10.33 6.78
N TYR A 333 -23.45 10.91 6.70
CA TYR A 333 -22.23 10.32 7.26
C TYR A 333 -22.33 10.14 8.78
N ASP A 334 -22.80 11.16 9.50
CA ASP A 334 -22.96 11.10 10.96
C ASP A 334 -24.04 10.08 11.35
N LEU A 335 -25.14 9.99 10.59
CA LEU A 335 -26.17 8.97 10.76
C LEU A 335 -25.59 7.57 10.55
N TYR A 336 -24.88 7.36 9.46
CA TYR A 336 -24.24 6.08 9.12
C TYR A 336 -23.24 5.64 10.20
N ASN A 337 -22.38 6.53 10.67
CA ASN A 337 -21.38 6.20 11.69
C ASN A 337 -21.95 6.09 13.11
N ALA A 338 -23.14 6.68 13.36
CA ALA A 338 -23.84 6.51 14.62
C ALA A 338 -24.76 5.27 14.65
N ASP A 339 -24.97 4.65 13.50
CA ASP A 339 -25.81 3.47 13.36
C ASP A 339 -25.16 2.26 14.04
N LEU A 340 -25.93 1.64 14.95
CA LEU A 340 -25.42 0.52 15.76
C LEU A 340 -25.21 -0.75 14.92
N ILE A 341 -26.05 -0.98 13.90
CA ILE A 341 -25.92 -2.14 12.99
C ILE A 341 -24.71 -1.98 12.10
N VAL A 342 -24.51 -0.81 11.50
CA VAL A 342 -23.31 -0.50 10.70
C VAL A 342 -22.04 -0.64 11.53
N THR A 343 -22.07 -0.18 12.79
CA THR A 343 -20.96 -0.34 13.73
C THR A 343 -20.70 -1.82 14.05
N LEU A 344 -21.75 -2.61 14.24
CA LEU A 344 -21.66 -4.06 14.46
C LEU A 344 -21.01 -4.77 13.27
N ILE A 345 -21.55 -4.53 12.08
CA ILE A 345 -21.03 -5.09 10.82
C ILE A 345 -19.56 -4.70 10.62
N GLY A 346 -19.20 -3.43 10.83
CA GLY A 346 -17.81 -2.96 10.70
C GLY A 346 -16.84 -3.67 11.63
N LYS A 347 -17.21 -3.89 12.90
CA LYS A 347 -16.38 -4.62 13.87
C LYS A 347 -16.25 -6.11 13.57
N ILE A 348 -17.29 -6.73 13.04
CA ILE A 348 -17.26 -8.12 12.59
C ILE A 348 -16.36 -8.22 11.35
N LYS A 349 -16.51 -7.33 10.39
CA LYS A 349 -15.68 -7.27 9.18
C LYS A 349 -14.20 -7.15 9.50
N GLU A 350 -13.83 -6.28 10.44
CA GLU A 350 -12.44 -6.15 10.90
C GLU A 350 -11.88 -7.47 11.42
N LYS A 351 -12.66 -8.23 12.20
CA LYS A 351 -12.21 -9.52 12.74
C LYS A 351 -12.21 -10.65 11.71
N ILE A 352 -13.13 -10.62 10.75
CA ILE A 352 -13.12 -11.55 9.61
C ILE A 352 -11.84 -11.32 8.78
N ASN A 353 -11.52 -10.07 8.48
CA ASN A 353 -10.33 -9.72 7.69
C ASN A 353 -9.02 -10.14 8.38
N LYS A 354 -8.98 -10.13 9.71
CA LYS A 354 -7.86 -10.66 10.50
C LYS A 354 -7.85 -12.19 10.64
N GLY A 355 -8.71 -12.91 9.91
CA GLY A 355 -8.79 -14.38 9.96
C GLY A 355 -9.34 -14.95 11.28
N ASN A 356 -9.93 -14.11 12.13
CA ASN A 356 -10.37 -14.48 13.47
C ASN A 356 -11.78 -15.05 13.54
N LEU A 357 -12.54 -15.02 12.43
CA LEU A 357 -13.95 -15.42 12.36
C LEU A 357 -14.22 -16.17 11.08
N ASP A 358 -15.18 -17.11 11.18
CA ASP A 358 -15.71 -17.88 10.07
C ASP A 358 -16.78 -17.08 9.34
N ARG A 359 -16.59 -16.86 8.05
CA ARG A 359 -17.47 -16.05 7.22
C ARG A 359 -18.77 -16.80 6.82
N ASP A 360 -18.77 -18.11 6.91
CA ASP A 360 -19.93 -18.94 6.56
C ASP A 360 -21.03 -18.90 7.63
N LYS A 361 -20.77 -18.21 8.75
CA LYS A 361 -21.73 -17.98 9.81
C LYS A 361 -22.72 -16.88 9.48
N THR A 362 -23.89 -16.96 10.12
CA THR A 362 -24.86 -15.85 10.07
C THR A 362 -24.34 -14.62 10.82
N LEU A 363 -24.89 -13.46 10.50
CA LEU A 363 -24.55 -12.22 11.22
C LEU A 363 -24.78 -12.36 12.73
N GLY A 364 -25.87 -13.04 13.15
CA GLY A 364 -26.18 -13.28 14.55
C GLY A 364 -25.14 -14.12 15.27
N GLU A 365 -24.70 -15.22 14.65
CA GLU A 365 -23.65 -16.09 15.20
C GLU A 365 -22.31 -15.34 15.32
N LEU A 366 -21.94 -14.56 14.31
CA LEU A 366 -20.74 -13.75 14.31
C LEU A 366 -20.80 -12.65 15.41
N ALA A 367 -21.94 -12.02 15.57
CA ALA A 367 -22.15 -11.01 16.59
C ALA A 367 -22.02 -11.56 18.01
N LEU A 368 -22.57 -12.76 18.28
CA LEU A 368 -22.45 -13.47 19.56
C LEU A 368 -20.99 -13.89 19.85
N GLU A 369 -20.25 -14.25 18.83
CA GLU A 369 -18.84 -14.67 18.97
C GLU A 369 -17.90 -13.48 19.21
N VAL A 370 -18.10 -12.40 18.47
CA VAL A 370 -17.26 -11.17 18.57
C VAL A 370 -17.52 -10.40 19.83
N LYS A 371 -18.79 -10.38 20.31
CA LYS A 371 -19.27 -9.52 21.42
C LYS A 371 -18.73 -8.10 21.33
N PRO A 372 -18.92 -7.41 20.20
CA PRO A 372 -18.33 -6.10 20.02
C PRO A 372 -18.96 -5.08 20.97
N THR A 373 -18.15 -4.15 21.46
CA THR A 373 -18.60 -3.09 22.35
C THR A 373 -18.60 -1.73 21.66
N TYR A 374 -19.55 -0.88 22.01
CA TYR A 374 -19.57 0.53 21.67
C TYR A 374 -19.79 1.35 22.94
N LYS A 375 -18.93 2.32 23.20
CA LYS A 375 -18.94 3.12 24.43
C LYS A 375 -18.94 2.26 25.72
N LYS A 376 -18.19 1.16 25.71
CA LYS A 376 -18.03 0.19 26.82
C LYS A 376 -19.25 -0.68 27.14
N VAL A 377 -20.27 -0.69 26.28
CA VAL A 377 -21.44 -1.56 26.40
C VAL A 377 -21.47 -2.51 25.20
N GLU A 378 -21.91 -3.75 25.39
CA GLU A 378 -22.05 -4.68 24.26
C GLU A 378 -23.03 -4.13 23.21
N LEU A 379 -22.65 -4.20 21.94
CA LEU A 379 -23.47 -3.67 20.85
C LEU A 379 -24.80 -4.40 20.71
N LEU A 380 -24.81 -5.72 20.92
CA LEU A 380 -26.04 -6.51 20.87
C LEU A 380 -27.05 -6.08 21.94
N ASP A 381 -26.60 -5.76 23.16
CA ASP A 381 -27.49 -5.26 24.22
C ASP A 381 -28.08 -3.90 23.84
N GLN A 382 -27.28 -3.03 23.23
CA GLN A 382 -27.76 -1.73 22.75
C GLN A 382 -28.74 -1.86 21.60
N ILE A 383 -28.52 -2.79 20.66
CA ILE A 383 -29.42 -3.05 19.53
C ILE A 383 -30.72 -3.67 20.01
N ASN A 384 -30.67 -4.70 20.86
CA ASN A 384 -31.83 -5.41 21.37
C ASN A 384 -32.69 -4.55 22.33
N GLY A 385 -32.05 -3.63 23.02
CA GLY A 385 -32.76 -2.65 23.88
C GLY A 385 -33.33 -1.44 23.15
N ASN A 386 -33.21 -1.36 21.84
CA ASN A 386 -33.61 -0.20 21.04
C ASN A 386 -34.73 -0.56 20.06
N GLU A 387 -35.89 0.09 20.24
CA GLU A 387 -37.12 -0.17 19.45
C GLU A 387 -36.92 0.06 17.93
N LEU A 388 -35.96 0.89 17.53
CA LEU A 388 -35.63 1.15 16.12
C LEU A 388 -34.74 0.06 15.53
N TYR A 389 -33.73 -0.39 16.26
CA TYR A 389 -32.72 -1.32 15.73
C TYR A 389 -33.10 -2.78 15.91
N GLN A 390 -33.79 -3.15 16.97
CA GLN A 390 -34.14 -4.55 17.26
C GLN A 390 -34.94 -5.23 16.14
N PRO A 391 -35.96 -4.63 15.51
CA PRO A 391 -36.68 -5.24 14.40
C PRO A 391 -35.80 -5.42 13.15
N ILE A 392 -34.90 -4.47 12.89
CA ILE A 392 -33.97 -4.53 11.74
C ILE A 392 -32.98 -5.68 11.97
N TYR A 393 -32.40 -5.74 13.17
CA TYR A 393 -31.43 -6.77 13.52
C TYR A 393 -32.06 -8.18 13.48
N SER A 394 -33.31 -8.35 13.91
CA SER A 394 -34.01 -9.64 13.85
C SER A 394 -34.16 -10.19 12.44
N VAL A 395 -34.15 -9.34 11.42
CA VAL A 395 -34.13 -9.78 10.02
C VAL A 395 -32.73 -10.14 9.59
N LEU A 396 -31.73 -9.35 9.97
CA LEU A 396 -30.35 -9.51 9.53
C LEU A 396 -29.61 -10.64 10.25
N GLU A 397 -29.94 -10.94 11.50
CA GLU A 397 -29.24 -11.97 12.31
C GLU A 397 -29.23 -13.37 11.69
N GLY A 398 -30.28 -13.71 10.94
CA GLY A 398 -30.40 -14.99 10.23
C GLY A 398 -29.76 -15.01 8.85
N MET A 399 -29.29 -13.88 8.32
CA MET A 399 -28.66 -13.77 7.01
C MET A 399 -27.22 -14.25 7.07
N SER A 400 -26.73 -14.82 5.97
CA SER A 400 -25.30 -15.06 5.81
C SER A 400 -24.53 -13.75 5.82
N TRP A 401 -23.23 -13.80 6.12
CA TRP A 401 -22.38 -12.60 6.12
C TRP A 401 -22.42 -11.85 4.78
N GLU A 402 -22.58 -12.55 3.68
CA GLU A 402 -22.59 -11.97 2.33
C GLU A 402 -23.92 -11.27 1.99
N GLU A 403 -25.01 -11.67 2.64
CA GLU A 403 -26.35 -11.08 2.45
C GLU A 403 -26.63 -9.91 3.40
N ALA A 404 -25.97 -9.85 4.56
CA ALA A 404 -26.13 -8.80 5.58
C ALA A 404 -25.25 -7.59 5.32
#